data_e2c21dd6448c387eb17ee9256357e1fd
#
_entry.id   e2c21dd6448c387eb17ee9256357e1fd
#
_cell.length_a   1.000
_cell.length_b   1.000
_cell.length_c   1.000
_cell.angle_alpha   90.00
_cell.angle_beta   90.00
_cell.angle_gamma   90.00
#
_symmetry.space_group_name_H-M   'P 1'
#
loop_
_entity.id
_entity.type
_entity.pdbx_description
1 polymer ?
#
loop_
_entity_poly.entity_id
_entity_poly.type
_entity_poly.pdbx_seq_one_letter_code
_entity_poly.pdbx_strand_id
1 'polypeptide(L)'
;MKGLIGLALSAFLGCQAHAATFGLHLGGVHFPSATYQNNMNPGMYVRTDDGLTLGAYYNTLKRVSIYAGYTYEFGPFGLMGGVITGYKPKIIDGVTYGQGKTLTPIAALSLRLPQFYGFAPMLMLVPPFKSSPAVFHLAFEHRF
;
A
#
# COMPACT_ATOMS: atom_id res chain seq x y z
N MET A 1 -10.45 20.93 -0.62
CA MET A 1 -9.34 20.00 -0.36
C MET A 1 -8.90 19.94 1.11
N LYS A 2 -8.92 21.05 1.89
CA LYS A 2 -8.51 21.03 3.31
C LYS A 2 -9.40 20.16 4.23
N GLY A 3 -10.69 20.02 3.95
CA GLY A 3 -11.60 19.20 4.74
C GLY A 3 -11.43 17.69 4.58
N LEU A 4 -11.01 17.21 3.39
CA LEU A 4 -10.80 15.78 3.12
C LEU A 4 -9.54 15.24 3.84
N ILE A 5 -8.52 16.09 3.95
CA ILE A 5 -7.28 15.74 4.67
C ILE A 5 -7.55 15.64 6.18
N GLY A 6 -8.38 16.54 6.72
CA GLY A 6 -8.79 16.50 8.12
C GLY A 6 -9.61 15.26 8.47
N LEU A 7 -10.54 14.87 7.59
CA LEU A 7 -11.37 13.67 7.78
C LEU A 7 -10.56 12.39 7.70
N ALA A 8 -9.61 12.30 6.76
CA ALA A 8 -8.70 11.17 6.64
C ALA A 8 -7.78 11.05 7.86
N LEU A 9 -7.27 12.17 8.36
CA LEU A 9 -6.42 12.20 9.55
C LEU A 9 -7.20 11.80 10.81
N SER A 10 -8.45 12.26 10.97
CA SER A 10 -9.33 11.90 12.08
C SER A 10 -9.72 10.43 12.05
N ALA A 11 -10.01 9.87 10.87
CA ALA A 11 -10.28 8.44 10.70
C ALA A 11 -9.04 7.60 11.03
N PHE A 12 -7.84 8.07 10.67
CA PHE A 12 -6.58 7.41 11.02
C PHE A 12 -6.31 7.43 12.53
N LEU A 13 -6.54 8.55 13.19
CA LEU A 13 -6.36 8.69 14.64
C LEU A 13 -7.41 7.86 15.42
N GLY A 14 -8.64 7.76 14.92
CA GLY A 14 -9.68 6.92 15.52
C GLY A 14 -9.41 5.41 15.39
N CYS A 15 -8.80 4.97 14.30
CA CYS A 15 -8.40 3.57 14.10
C CYS A 15 -7.21 3.15 14.96
N GLN A 16 -6.37 4.07 15.39
CA GLN A 16 -5.19 3.72 16.21
C GLN A 16 -5.56 3.16 17.59
N ALA A 17 -6.74 3.48 18.12
CA ALA A 17 -7.20 2.94 19.40
C ALA A 17 -7.45 1.42 19.36
N HIS A 18 -7.58 0.82 18.19
CA HIS A 18 -7.79 -0.61 17.96
C HIS A 18 -6.82 -1.22 16.95
N ALA A 19 -5.76 -0.48 16.56
CA ALA A 19 -4.78 -0.98 15.61
C ALA A 19 -3.64 -1.66 16.35
N ALA A 20 -3.44 -2.94 16.08
CA ALA A 20 -2.30 -3.70 16.62
C ALA A 20 -1.00 -3.43 15.84
N THR A 21 -1.10 -2.91 14.64
CA THR A 21 0.07 -2.65 13.78
C THR A 21 -0.06 -1.30 13.07
N PHE A 22 1.02 -0.53 13.11
CA PHE A 22 1.23 0.65 12.29
C PHE A 22 2.36 0.39 11.32
N GLY A 23 2.18 0.75 10.04
CA GLY A 23 3.19 0.54 9.01
C GLY A 23 3.47 1.80 8.20
N LEU A 24 4.72 1.91 7.76
CA LEU A 24 5.22 2.98 6.88
C LEU A 24 5.69 2.37 5.56
N HIS A 25 5.10 2.79 4.45
CA HIS A 25 5.61 2.51 3.12
C HIS A 25 6.78 3.46 2.81
N LEU A 26 7.86 2.93 2.27
CA LEU A 26 9.01 3.71 1.85
C LEU A 26 9.09 3.84 0.33
N GLY A 27 9.09 2.72 -0.36
CA GLY A 27 9.25 2.70 -1.78
C GLY A 27 9.17 1.29 -2.35
N GLY A 28 9.28 1.18 -3.67
CA GLY A 28 9.21 -0.11 -4.34
C GLY A 28 9.99 -0.13 -5.64
N VAL A 29 10.23 -1.32 -6.13
CA VAL A 29 10.85 -1.57 -7.43
C VAL A 29 9.85 -2.29 -8.31
N HIS A 30 9.70 -1.81 -9.54
CA HIS A 30 8.79 -2.37 -10.53
C HIS A 30 9.54 -3.33 -11.46
N PHE A 31 8.89 -4.45 -11.78
CA PHE A 31 9.44 -5.42 -12.70
C PHE A 31 8.38 -5.88 -13.72
N PRO A 32 8.59 -5.60 -15.04
CA PRO A 32 9.69 -4.81 -15.62
C PRO A 32 9.63 -3.33 -15.22
N SER A 33 10.78 -2.68 -15.15
CA SER A 33 10.87 -1.26 -14.84
C SER A 33 10.55 -0.39 -16.06
N ALA A 34 9.97 0.79 -15.83
CA ALA A 34 9.74 1.79 -16.85
C ALA A 34 10.01 3.20 -16.30
N THR A 35 10.46 4.11 -17.14
CA THR A 35 10.91 5.46 -16.76
C THR A 35 9.81 6.33 -16.12
N TYR A 36 8.54 6.07 -16.43
CA TYR A 36 7.40 6.80 -15.85
C TYR A 36 7.04 6.37 -14.42
N GLN A 37 7.57 5.23 -13.96
CA GLN A 37 7.21 4.65 -12.68
C GLN A 37 7.87 5.40 -11.53
N ASN A 38 7.07 5.74 -10.50
CA ASN A 38 7.59 6.28 -9.27
C ASN A 38 7.96 5.14 -8.33
N ASN A 39 9.23 5.06 -7.96
CA ASN A 39 9.74 4.07 -7.02
C ASN A 39 9.73 4.56 -5.56
N MET A 40 9.55 5.87 -5.35
CA MET A 40 9.32 6.43 -4.02
C MET A 40 7.83 6.47 -3.74
N ASN A 41 7.37 5.57 -2.89
CA ASN A 41 5.96 5.40 -2.57
C ASN A 41 5.70 5.62 -1.06
N PRO A 42 6.04 6.81 -0.53
CA PRO A 42 5.82 7.08 0.89
C PRO A 42 4.34 6.98 1.24
N GLY A 43 4.07 6.42 2.39
CA GLY A 43 2.72 6.24 2.87
C GLY A 43 2.67 5.57 4.22
N MET A 44 1.45 5.32 4.69
CA MET A 44 1.22 4.68 5.99
C MET A 44 -0.02 3.79 5.95
N TYR A 45 -0.07 2.86 6.87
CA TYR A 45 -1.25 2.04 7.09
C TYR A 45 -1.39 1.63 8.56
N VAL A 46 -2.58 1.25 8.90
CA VAL A 46 -2.92 0.61 10.17
C VAL A 46 -3.55 -0.75 9.89
N ARG A 47 -3.31 -1.70 10.76
CA ARG A 47 -3.93 -3.01 10.72
C ARG A 47 -4.39 -3.41 12.10
N THR A 48 -5.61 -3.88 12.20
CA THR A 48 -6.19 -4.42 13.43
C THR A 48 -5.69 -5.85 13.69
N ASP A 49 -5.87 -6.36 14.89
CA ASP A 49 -5.48 -7.73 15.28
C ASP A 49 -6.20 -8.80 14.45
N ASP A 50 -7.43 -8.53 14.02
CA ASP A 50 -8.22 -9.41 13.16
C ASP A 50 -7.86 -9.30 11.67
N GLY A 51 -6.92 -8.40 11.29
CA GLY A 51 -6.36 -8.31 9.95
C GLY A 51 -6.97 -7.22 9.06
N LEU A 52 -8.00 -6.46 9.52
CA LEU A 52 -8.51 -5.33 8.74
C LEU A 52 -7.38 -4.31 8.53
N THR A 53 -7.10 -3.98 7.28
CA THR A 53 -5.98 -3.10 6.90
C THR A 53 -6.52 -1.89 6.13
N LEU A 54 -6.11 -0.71 6.56
CA LEU A 54 -6.43 0.57 5.90
C LEU A 54 -5.16 1.37 5.72
N GLY A 55 -4.91 1.88 4.52
CA GLY A 55 -3.71 2.65 4.24
C GLY A 55 -3.85 3.66 3.13
N ALA A 56 -2.85 4.53 3.05
CA ALA A 56 -2.70 5.51 1.98
C ALA A 56 -1.22 5.66 1.62
N TYR A 57 -0.92 5.82 0.34
CA TYR A 57 0.43 6.06 -0.13
C TYR A 57 0.46 6.82 -1.46
N TYR A 58 1.63 7.38 -1.78
CA TYR A 58 1.89 8.02 -3.06
C TYR A 58 2.29 6.96 -4.09
N ASN A 59 1.42 6.70 -5.05
CA ASN A 59 1.52 5.55 -5.94
C ASN A 59 2.50 5.73 -7.11
N THR A 60 2.67 4.67 -7.87
CA THR A 60 3.48 4.60 -9.09
C THR A 60 3.15 5.65 -10.14
N LEU A 61 1.88 6.07 -10.24
CA LEU A 61 1.42 7.09 -11.19
C LEU A 61 1.54 8.52 -10.62
N LYS A 62 2.27 8.70 -9.52
CA LYS A 62 2.46 9.98 -8.81
C LYS A 62 1.13 10.59 -8.35
N ARG A 63 0.29 9.78 -7.70
CA ARG A 63 -1.01 10.15 -7.12
C ARG A 63 -1.18 9.53 -5.75
N VAL A 64 -2.02 10.12 -4.93
CA VAL A 64 -2.43 9.51 -3.67
C VAL A 64 -3.38 8.35 -3.95
N SER A 65 -3.07 7.20 -3.41
CA SER A 65 -3.93 6.03 -3.32
C SER A 65 -4.38 5.81 -1.89
N ILE A 66 -5.62 5.43 -1.73
CA ILE A 66 -6.18 4.92 -0.47
C ILE A 66 -6.58 3.49 -0.74
N TYR A 67 -6.27 2.59 0.18
CA TYR A 67 -6.63 1.19 0.07
C TYR A 67 -7.22 0.67 1.37
N ALA A 68 -8.10 -0.32 1.23
CA ALA A 68 -8.69 -1.07 2.33
C ALA A 68 -8.73 -2.55 1.95
N GLY A 69 -8.51 -3.41 2.90
CA GLY A 69 -8.50 -4.84 2.69
C GLY A 69 -8.34 -5.64 3.96
N TYR A 70 -8.13 -6.91 3.79
CA TYR A 70 -7.90 -7.86 4.87
C TYR A 70 -6.55 -8.55 4.66
N THR A 71 -5.74 -8.60 5.71
CA THR A 71 -4.45 -9.28 5.73
C THR A 71 -4.54 -10.51 6.62
N TYR A 72 -4.32 -11.66 6.04
CA TYR A 72 -4.15 -12.92 6.76
C TYR A 72 -2.68 -13.18 7.01
N GLU A 73 -2.27 -13.36 8.26
CA GLU A 73 -0.88 -13.64 8.63
C GLU A 73 -0.70 -15.10 9.01
N PHE A 74 0.42 -15.70 8.57
CA PHE A 74 0.83 -17.06 8.88
C PHE A 74 2.35 -17.11 9.08
N GLY A 75 2.77 -17.08 10.33
CA GLY A 75 4.18 -16.93 10.69
C GLY A 75 4.75 -15.58 10.24
N PRO A 76 5.89 -15.55 9.53
CA PRO A 76 6.48 -14.32 9.00
C PRO A 76 5.80 -13.83 7.71
N PHE A 77 4.90 -14.61 7.13
CA PHE A 77 4.23 -14.29 5.87
C PHE A 77 2.87 -13.65 6.10
N GLY A 78 2.43 -12.84 5.14
CA GLY A 78 1.09 -12.30 5.08
C GLY A 78 0.53 -12.33 3.67
N LEU A 79 -0.77 -12.53 3.55
CA LEU A 79 -1.53 -12.43 2.33
C LEU A 79 -2.60 -11.36 2.51
N MET A 80 -2.53 -10.30 1.72
CA MET A 80 -3.52 -9.23 1.71
C MET A 80 -4.38 -9.31 0.46
N GLY A 81 -5.69 -9.12 0.63
CA GLY A 81 -6.66 -8.91 -0.44
C GLY A 81 -7.52 -7.69 -0.14
N GLY A 82 -7.84 -6.90 -1.17
CA GLY A 82 -8.63 -5.69 -0.96
C GLY A 82 -8.87 -4.86 -2.20
N VAL A 83 -9.13 -3.59 -1.99
CA VAL A 83 -9.38 -2.61 -3.05
C VAL A 83 -8.53 -1.36 -2.84
N ILE A 84 -8.18 -0.70 -3.94
CA ILE A 84 -7.35 0.49 -3.94
C ILE A 84 -7.89 1.53 -4.92
N THR A 85 -7.69 2.81 -4.60
CA THR A 85 -7.99 3.96 -5.45
C THR A 85 -6.73 4.53 -6.10
N GLY A 86 -6.87 5.59 -6.93
CA GLY A 86 -5.74 6.36 -7.45
C GLY A 86 -5.15 5.87 -8.77
N TYR A 87 -5.62 4.75 -9.30
CA TYR A 87 -5.13 4.17 -10.57
C TYR A 87 -6.02 4.53 -11.77
N LYS A 88 -6.61 5.74 -11.78
CA LYS A 88 -7.31 6.26 -12.96
C LYS A 88 -6.34 6.39 -14.14
N PRO A 89 -6.82 6.27 -15.39
CA PRO A 89 -5.99 6.41 -16.58
C PRO A 89 -5.18 7.70 -16.56
N LYS A 90 -3.93 7.57 -16.97
CA LYS A 90 -3.00 8.68 -17.18
C LYS A 90 -2.28 8.45 -18.50
N ILE A 91 -2.29 9.44 -19.36
CA ILE A 91 -1.54 9.41 -20.62
C ILE A 91 -0.12 9.94 -20.33
N ILE A 92 0.88 9.17 -20.65
CA ILE A 92 2.31 9.52 -20.58
C ILE A 92 2.93 9.09 -21.89
N ASP A 93 3.55 10.03 -22.61
CA ASP A 93 4.18 9.80 -23.91
C ASP A 93 3.27 9.08 -24.92
N GLY A 94 1.98 9.46 -24.95
CA GLY A 94 0.98 8.88 -25.83
C GLY A 94 0.43 7.51 -25.42
N VAL A 95 0.94 6.93 -24.34
CA VAL A 95 0.49 5.64 -23.81
C VAL A 95 -0.42 5.83 -22.58
N THR A 96 -1.55 5.14 -22.55
CA THR A 96 -2.48 5.20 -21.43
C THR A 96 -2.09 4.16 -20.37
N TYR A 97 -1.77 4.63 -19.19
CA TYR A 97 -1.50 3.83 -17.99
C TYR A 97 -2.64 3.94 -16.99
N GLY A 98 -2.87 2.88 -16.21
CA GLY A 98 -3.95 2.79 -15.23
C GLY A 98 -5.14 1.99 -15.73
N GLN A 99 -6.02 1.61 -14.80
CA GLN A 99 -7.07 0.60 -15.09
C GLN A 99 -8.45 1.18 -15.41
N GLY A 100 -8.58 2.49 -15.54
CA GLY A 100 -9.86 3.13 -15.88
C GLY A 100 -10.93 3.10 -14.78
N LYS A 101 -10.70 2.40 -13.70
CA LYS A 101 -11.67 2.25 -12.59
C LYS A 101 -11.29 3.12 -11.40
N THR A 102 -12.29 3.60 -10.67
CA THR A 102 -12.10 4.33 -9.42
C THR A 102 -11.58 3.42 -8.31
N LEU A 103 -12.08 2.18 -8.27
CA LEU A 103 -11.64 1.12 -7.38
C LEU A 103 -11.02 -0.02 -8.20
N THR A 104 -9.84 -0.44 -7.79
CA THR A 104 -9.09 -1.54 -8.40
C THR A 104 -8.87 -2.62 -7.36
N PRO A 105 -9.11 -3.91 -7.65
CA PRO A 105 -8.73 -4.98 -6.74
C PRO A 105 -7.21 -5.00 -6.58
N ILE A 106 -6.76 -5.30 -5.36
CA ILE A 106 -5.34 -5.47 -5.02
C ILE A 106 -5.15 -6.76 -4.24
N ALA A 107 -4.04 -7.44 -4.51
CA ALA A 107 -3.53 -8.51 -3.67
C ALA A 107 -2.04 -8.28 -3.44
N ALA A 108 -1.53 -8.67 -2.28
CA ALA A 108 -0.12 -8.60 -1.96
C ALA A 108 0.29 -9.77 -1.07
N LEU A 109 1.48 -10.30 -1.32
CA LEU A 109 2.18 -11.17 -0.40
C LEU A 109 3.18 -10.34 0.39
N SER A 110 3.35 -10.64 1.67
CA SER A 110 4.35 -9.97 2.50
C SER A 110 5.20 -10.96 3.26
N LEU A 111 6.44 -10.57 3.51
CA LEU A 111 7.39 -11.25 4.38
C LEU A 111 7.89 -10.25 5.41
N ARG A 112 7.59 -10.53 6.68
CA ARG A 112 8.13 -9.78 7.81
C ARG A 112 9.48 -10.32 8.19
N LEU A 113 10.46 -9.42 8.27
CA LEU A 113 11.80 -9.72 8.72
C LEU A 113 11.90 -9.55 10.25
N PRO A 114 12.97 -10.07 10.88
CA PRO A 114 13.18 -9.90 12.31
C PRO A 114 13.10 -8.44 12.75
N GLN A 115 12.48 -8.21 13.89
CA GLN A 115 12.29 -6.89 14.47
C GLN A 115 13.61 -6.32 14.96
N PHE A 116 13.82 -5.04 14.71
CA PHE A 116 14.98 -4.27 15.13
C PHE A 116 14.51 -2.92 15.73
N TYR A 117 14.90 -2.62 16.96
CA TYR A 117 14.44 -1.43 17.70
C TYR A 117 12.93 -1.17 17.67
N GLY A 118 12.13 -2.22 17.81
CA GLY A 118 10.66 -2.09 17.82
C GLY A 118 10.01 -2.03 16.43
N PHE A 119 10.80 -1.99 15.35
CA PHE A 119 10.31 -1.98 13.98
C PHE A 119 10.73 -3.25 13.24
N ALA A 120 9.81 -3.81 12.48
CA ALA A 120 10.09 -4.94 11.60
C ALA A 120 10.12 -4.45 10.15
N PRO A 121 11.23 -4.62 9.41
CA PRO A 121 11.21 -4.44 7.96
C PRO A 121 10.25 -5.46 7.34
N MET A 122 9.50 -5.03 6.34
CA MET A 122 8.57 -5.88 5.61
C MET A 122 8.77 -5.73 4.12
N LEU A 123 8.98 -6.85 3.45
CA LEU A 123 8.99 -6.94 1.99
C LEU A 123 7.60 -7.34 1.52
N MET A 124 7.04 -6.59 0.57
CA MET A 124 5.73 -6.86 0.00
C MET A 124 5.87 -7.06 -1.50
N LEU A 125 5.24 -8.10 -2.01
CA LEU A 125 5.10 -8.37 -3.44
C LEU A 125 3.65 -8.14 -3.86
N VAL A 126 3.43 -7.15 -4.71
CA VAL A 126 2.17 -6.99 -5.44
C VAL A 126 2.35 -7.70 -6.78
N PRO A 127 1.61 -8.80 -7.05
CA PRO A 127 1.78 -9.55 -8.29
C PRO A 127 1.31 -8.72 -9.49
N PRO A 128 1.80 -9.04 -10.69
CA PRO A 128 1.37 -8.36 -11.91
C PRO A 128 -0.11 -8.64 -12.14
N PHE A 129 -0.85 -7.61 -12.53
CA PHE A 129 -2.26 -7.73 -12.85
C PHE A 129 -2.59 -6.98 -14.15
N LYS A 130 -3.07 -7.68 -15.16
CA LYS A 130 -3.30 -7.13 -16.51
C LYS A 130 -2.03 -6.47 -17.06
N SER A 131 -2.06 -5.16 -17.30
CA SER A 131 -0.94 -4.37 -17.79
C SER A 131 -0.06 -3.77 -16.69
N SER A 132 -0.36 -4.06 -15.41
CA SER A 132 0.45 -3.56 -14.30
C SER A 132 1.64 -4.49 -14.05
N PRO A 133 2.85 -3.96 -13.84
CA PRO A 133 4.03 -4.75 -13.51
C PRO A 133 3.90 -5.35 -12.10
N ALA A 134 4.73 -6.35 -11.81
CA ALA A 134 4.98 -6.74 -10.42
C ALA A 134 5.67 -5.62 -9.66
N VAL A 135 5.35 -5.45 -8.39
CA VAL A 135 5.98 -4.43 -7.53
C VAL A 135 6.48 -5.07 -6.25
N PHE A 136 7.77 -4.87 -5.97
CA PHE A 136 8.36 -5.19 -4.68
C PHE A 136 8.40 -3.92 -3.86
N HIS A 137 7.69 -3.90 -2.74
CA HIS A 137 7.67 -2.77 -1.81
C HIS A 137 8.48 -3.08 -0.56
N LEU A 138 9.15 -2.04 -0.03
CA LEU A 138 9.72 -2.02 1.30
C LEU A 138 8.82 -1.19 2.21
N ALA A 139 8.49 -1.74 3.36
CA ALA A 139 7.78 -1.07 4.44
C ALA A 139 8.45 -1.36 5.79
N PHE A 140 8.08 -0.61 6.82
CA PHE A 140 8.40 -0.89 8.21
C PHE A 140 7.12 -0.98 9.02
N GLU A 141 7.04 -1.96 9.90
CA GLU A 141 5.92 -2.13 10.82
C GLU A 141 6.36 -1.99 12.28
N HIS A 142 5.50 -1.37 13.07
CA HIS A 142 5.53 -1.40 14.52
C HIS A 142 4.26 -2.06 15.02
N ARG A 143 4.37 -3.05 15.92
CA ARG A 143 3.23 -3.65 16.65
C ARG A 143 3.16 -3.09 18.05
N PHE A 144 1.96 -2.79 18.47
CA PHE A 144 1.65 -2.30 19.81
C PHE A 144 1.38 -3.44 20.79
#